data_dab4d93bba500c45636aa8d4f775a0b2
#
_entry.id   dab4d93bba500c45636aa8d4f775a0b2
#
_cell.length_a   1.000
_cell.length_b   1.000
_cell.length_c   1.000
_cell.angle_alpha   90.00
_cell.angle_beta   90.00
_cell.angle_gamma   90.00
#
_symmetry.space_group_name_H-M   'P 1'
#
loop_
_entity.id
_entity.type
_entity.pdbx_description
1 polymer ?
#
loop_
_entity_poly.entity_id
_entity_poly.type
_entity_poly.pdbx_seq_one_letter_code
_entity_poly.pdbx_strand_id
1 'polypeptide(L)'
;MIAMNRTVDLDASYTFCRQIARSRARNFYYSFLLLSRDQRNAMCAIYAFMRYCDDISEAEGASGSALERWSQDLDRALSGQYPDNPLWPAFHDTVQRYKIPCHYFHEMIDGVSGDLVPRRIQTFDELYRYCYRVASVVGLTIIHIFGFESPDALELAEKCGIAFQLTNILRDVREDSANGRVYIPAEDIAHFGADLAEHDDRFVALLSFEAQRALDYYDQSRPLLSLVAPRSRPSLWALIEIYRRLLSRIQRSNYDVLARRIRVPTWEKLAILARATFS
;
A
#
# COMPACT_ATOMS: atom_id res chain seq x y z
N MET A 1 4.59 41.16 17.80
CA MET A 1 4.20 40.56 16.51
C MET A 1 3.34 39.35 16.88
N ILE A 2 2.01 39.51 16.80
CA ILE A 2 1.02 38.56 17.29
C ILE A 2 0.97 37.41 16.26
N ALA A 3 1.42 36.23 16.67
CA ALA A 3 1.19 35.02 15.88
C ALA A 3 -0.33 34.81 15.76
N MET A 4 -0.89 35.01 14.57
CA MET A 4 -2.26 34.65 14.26
C MET A 4 -2.38 33.13 14.46
N ASN A 5 -3.02 32.76 15.57
CA ASN A 5 -3.46 31.40 15.83
C ASN A 5 -4.52 31.08 14.73
N ARG A 6 -4.07 30.57 13.57
CA ARG A 6 -5.01 30.01 12.59
C ARG A 6 -5.70 28.84 13.30
N THR A 7 -6.96 29.02 13.66
CA THR A 7 -7.82 27.90 14.04
C THR A 7 -7.71 26.87 12.93
N VAL A 8 -7.12 25.74 13.27
CA VAL A 8 -6.91 24.66 12.30
C VAL A 8 -8.28 24.12 11.93
N ASP A 9 -8.71 24.35 10.68
CA ASP A 9 -9.95 23.78 10.17
C ASP A 9 -9.73 22.30 9.83
N LEU A 10 -10.02 21.45 10.81
CA LEU A 10 -9.86 20.00 10.72
C LEU A 10 -10.80 19.42 9.65
N ASP A 11 -12.01 19.96 9.49
CA ASP A 11 -12.97 19.49 8.49
C ASP A 11 -12.51 19.81 7.06
N ALA A 12 -11.91 20.98 6.85
CA ALA A 12 -11.28 21.33 5.57
C ALA A 12 -10.10 20.40 5.26
N SER A 13 -9.26 20.08 6.27
CA SER A 13 -8.16 19.14 6.12
C SER A 13 -8.63 17.73 5.71
N TYR A 14 -9.63 17.19 6.39
CA TYR A 14 -10.23 15.90 5.99
C TYR A 14 -10.88 15.96 4.61
N THR A 15 -11.47 17.09 4.23
CA THR A 15 -12.05 17.28 2.89
C THR A 15 -10.97 17.21 1.83
N PHE A 16 -9.84 17.85 2.04
CA PHE A 16 -8.68 17.79 1.18
C PHE A 16 -8.17 16.35 1.01
N CYS A 17 -7.98 15.62 2.11
CA CYS A 17 -7.55 14.21 2.07
C CYS A 17 -8.53 13.31 1.30
N ARG A 18 -9.85 13.54 1.47
CA ARG A 18 -10.88 12.80 0.71
C ARG A 18 -10.79 13.07 -0.80
N GLN A 19 -10.49 14.30 -1.21
CA GLN A 19 -10.31 14.63 -2.63
C GLN A 19 -9.11 13.89 -3.24
N ILE A 20 -7.97 13.86 -2.53
CA ILE A 20 -6.79 13.10 -2.97
C ILE A 20 -7.13 11.61 -3.08
N ALA A 21 -7.70 11.01 -2.03
CA ALA A 21 -8.03 9.59 -2.04
C ALA A 21 -9.02 9.24 -3.16
N ARG A 22 -10.05 10.06 -3.36
CA ARG A 22 -11.06 9.82 -4.41
C ARG A 22 -10.48 9.89 -5.82
N SER A 23 -9.53 10.79 -6.07
CA SER A 23 -8.92 10.97 -7.39
C SER A 23 -7.81 9.94 -7.69
N ARG A 24 -7.09 9.47 -6.67
CA ARG A 24 -5.85 8.69 -6.84
C ARG A 24 -5.93 7.25 -6.32
N ALA A 25 -6.73 6.94 -5.27
CA ALA A 25 -6.73 5.65 -4.56
C ALA A 25 -7.56 4.54 -5.25
N ARG A 26 -7.43 4.40 -6.53
CA ARG A 26 -8.20 3.53 -7.46
C ARG A 26 -8.78 2.23 -6.88
N ASN A 27 -7.92 1.33 -6.36
CA ASN A 27 -8.36 0.03 -5.81
C ASN A 27 -8.78 0.15 -4.34
N PHE A 28 -8.00 0.88 -3.55
CA PHE A 28 -8.22 1.05 -2.11
C PHE A 28 -9.50 1.84 -1.80
N TYR A 29 -9.80 2.90 -2.55
CA TYR A 29 -10.93 3.77 -2.28
C TYR A 29 -12.26 3.03 -2.24
N TYR A 30 -12.42 2.00 -3.06
CA TYR A 30 -13.65 1.20 -3.06
C TYR A 30 -13.88 0.52 -1.70
N SER A 31 -12.86 -0.08 -1.09
CA SER A 31 -12.99 -0.71 0.23
C SER A 31 -13.31 0.30 1.33
N PHE A 32 -12.86 1.56 1.20
CA PHE A 32 -13.16 2.61 2.18
C PHE A 32 -14.66 2.95 2.26
N LEU A 33 -15.42 2.69 1.19
CA LEU A 33 -16.86 2.97 1.15
C LEU A 33 -17.66 2.12 2.15
N LEU A 34 -17.11 0.99 2.59
CA LEU A 34 -17.72 0.08 3.56
C LEU A 34 -17.43 0.47 5.03
N LEU A 35 -16.59 1.48 5.24
CA LEU A 35 -16.21 1.97 6.57
C LEU A 35 -17.17 3.04 7.08
N SER A 36 -17.21 3.22 8.40
CA SER A 36 -17.85 4.38 9.03
C SER A 36 -17.24 5.69 8.50
N ARG A 37 -17.97 6.81 8.66
CA ARG A 37 -17.48 8.12 8.21
C ARG A 37 -16.10 8.46 8.78
N ASP A 38 -15.91 8.21 10.08
CA ASP A 38 -14.67 8.56 10.79
C ASP A 38 -13.51 7.68 10.30
N GLN A 39 -13.70 6.36 10.20
CA GLN A 39 -12.71 5.46 9.68
C GLN A 39 -12.35 5.78 8.21
N ARG A 40 -13.36 6.11 7.39
CA ARG A 40 -13.13 6.52 5.99
C ARG A 40 -12.30 7.80 5.91
N ASN A 41 -12.60 8.78 6.74
CA ASN A 41 -11.82 10.01 6.83
C ASN A 41 -10.37 9.71 7.23
N ALA A 42 -10.16 8.88 8.24
CA ALA A 42 -8.85 8.43 8.69
C ALA A 42 -8.08 7.72 7.57
N MET A 43 -8.71 6.77 6.87
CA MET A 43 -8.11 6.10 5.72
C MET A 43 -7.72 7.07 4.60
N CYS A 44 -8.53 8.10 4.35
CA CYS A 44 -8.20 9.13 3.36
C CYS A 44 -6.99 9.98 3.81
N ALA A 45 -6.86 10.29 5.10
CA ALA A 45 -5.74 11.05 5.62
C ALA A 45 -4.42 10.27 5.50
N ILE A 46 -4.42 8.99 5.89
CA ILE A 46 -3.26 8.11 5.73
C ILE A 46 -2.90 7.92 4.26
N TYR A 47 -3.90 7.68 3.40
CA TYR A 47 -3.67 7.56 1.97
C TYR A 47 -3.06 8.83 1.36
N ALA A 48 -3.53 10.02 1.77
CA ALA A 48 -2.98 11.28 1.30
C ALA A 48 -1.50 11.41 1.66
N PHE A 49 -1.12 11.06 2.90
CA PHE A 49 0.29 11.04 3.33
C PHE A 49 1.14 10.13 2.45
N MET A 50 0.70 8.89 2.25
CA MET A 50 1.40 7.91 1.42
C MET A 50 1.54 8.39 -0.02
N ARG A 51 0.47 8.95 -0.60
CA ARG A 51 0.50 9.46 -1.97
C ARG A 51 1.49 10.61 -2.16
N TYR A 52 1.66 11.47 -1.13
CA TYR A 52 2.71 12.49 -1.16
C TYR A 52 4.11 11.88 -1.11
N CYS A 53 4.35 10.82 -0.33
CA CYS A 53 5.62 10.09 -0.36
C CYS A 53 5.93 9.56 -1.77
N ASP A 54 4.94 8.90 -2.40
CA ASP A 54 5.08 8.39 -3.76
C ASP A 54 5.33 9.52 -4.77
N ASP A 55 4.50 10.60 -4.74
CA ASP A 55 4.63 11.74 -5.67
C ASP A 55 6.00 12.42 -5.56
N ILE A 56 6.58 12.50 -4.34
CA ILE A 56 7.93 13.05 -4.12
C ILE A 56 9.01 12.15 -4.74
N SER A 57 8.87 10.83 -4.64
CA SER A 57 9.85 9.88 -5.18
C SER A 57 9.73 9.66 -6.70
N GLU A 58 8.53 9.87 -7.25
CA GLU A 58 8.24 9.73 -8.68
C GLU A 58 8.44 11.03 -9.48
N ALA A 59 8.66 12.17 -8.80
CA ALA A 59 8.81 13.47 -9.46
C ALA A 59 10.06 13.52 -10.36
N GLU A 60 9.98 14.24 -11.46
CA GLU A 60 11.13 14.51 -12.30
C GLU A 60 12.18 15.32 -11.50
N GLY A 61 13.39 14.76 -11.35
CA GLY A 61 14.42 15.31 -10.46
C GLY A 61 14.21 14.97 -8.98
N ALA A 62 13.49 13.90 -8.67
CA ALA A 62 13.32 13.40 -7.29
C ALA A 62 14.66 13.29 -6.57
N SER A 63 14.72 13.76 -5.33
CA SER A 63 15.95 13.77 -4.52
C SER A 63 15.70 13.35 -3.08
N GLY A 64 16.71 12.71 -2.47
CA GLY A 64 16.66 12.34 -1.06
C GLY A 64 16.33 13.52 -0.15
N SER A 65 16.82 14.74 -0.48
CA SER A 65 16.55 15.96 0.29
C SER A 65 15.06 16.36 0.31
N ALA A 66 14.27 15.96 -0.70
CA ALA A 66 12.83 16.23 -0.69
C ALA A 66 12.10 15.29 0.29
N LEU A 67 12.48 14.00 0.33
CA LEU A 67 11.96 13.05 1.31
C LEU A 67 12.45 13.35 2.73
N GLU A 68 13.69 13.82 2.90
CA GLU A 68 14.18 14.31 4.20
C GLU A 68 13.34 15.49 4.73
N ARG A 69 13.02 16.47 3.89
CA ARG A 69 12.11 17.57 4.25
C ARG A 69 10.72 17.06 4.62
N TRP A 70 10.20 16.09 3.87
CA TRP A 70 8.91 15.47 4.16
C TRP A 70 8.92 14.74 5.52
N SER A 71 10.03 14.07 5.86
CA SER A 71 10.24 13.44 7.18
C SER A 71 10.28 14.48 8.31
N GLN A 72 10.96 15.61 8.10
CA GLN A 72 10.96 16.72 9.07
C GLN A 72 9.56 17.34 9.24
N ASP A 73 8.81 17.47 8.16
CA ASP A 73 7.43 17.95 8.19
C ASP A 73 6.50 16.97 8.91
N LEU A 74 6.73 15.67 8.78
CA LEU A 74 6.06 14.62 9.56
C LEU A 74 6.31 14.83 11.07
N ASP A 75 7.57 14.99 11.50
CA ASP A 75 7.91 15.18 12.91
C ASP A 75 7.27 16.45 13.49
N ARG A 76 7.28 17.54 12.71
CA ARG A 76 6.60 18.77 13.09
C ARG A 76 5.09 18.58 13.23
N ALA A 77 4.47 17.92 12.28
CA ALA A 77 3.03 17.65 12.30
C ALA A 77 2.64 16.77 13.50
N LEU A 78 3.43 15.72 13.80
CA LEU A 78 3.21 14.85 14.96
C LEU A 78 3.40 15.58 16.30
N SER A 79 4.18 16.67 16.34
CA SER A 79 4.28 17.57 17.51
C SER A 79 3.20 18.64 17.57
N GLY A 80 2.24 18.65 16.61
CA GLY A 80 1.16 19.64 16.52
C GLY A 80 1.54 20.95 15.84
N GLN A 81 2.72 21.00 15.19
CA GLN A 81 3.19 22.14 14.41
C GLN A 81 2.98 21.84 12.92
N TYR A 82 1.92 22.37 12.34
CA TYR A 82 1.55 21.99 10.97
C TYR A 82 2.32 22.77 9.91
N PRO A 83 3.13 22.09 9.06
CA PRO A 83 3.71 22.67 7.86
C PRO A 83 2.64 23.12 6.86
N ASP A 84 3.06 23.84 5.82
CA ASP A 84 2.15 24.43 4.83
C ASP A 84 1.59 23.38 3.84
N ASN A 85 0.94 22.33 4.37
CA ASN A 85 0.20 21.36 3.59
C ASN A 85 -1.12 21.03 4.30
N PRO A 86 -2.27 21.17 3.62
CA PRO A 86 -3.59 20.96 4.24
C PRO A 86 -3.86 19.56 4.79
N LEU A 87 -3.05 18.55 4.46
CA LEU A 87 -3.26 17.19 4.96
C LEU A 87 -2.90 17.01 6.44
N TRP A 88 -1.94 17.80 6.98
CA TRP A 88 -1.33 17.53 8.27
C TRP A 88 -2.28 17.52 9.47
N PRO A 89 -3.24 18.44 9.59
CA PRO A 89 -4.19 18.39 10.71
C PRO A 89 -5.02 17.11 10.74
N ALA A 90 -5.54 16.65 9.60
CA ALA A 90 -6.32 15.41 9.51
C ALA A 90 -5.44 14.17 9.73
N PHE A 91 -4.20 14.20 9.24
CA PHE A 91 -3.24 13.14 9.46
C PHE A 91 -2.91 13.01 10.97
N HIS A 92 -2.55 14.11 11.63
CA HIS A 92 -2.24 14.13 13.06
C HIS A 92 -3.42 13.67 13.91
N ASP A 93 -4.63 14.20 13.68
CA ASP A 93 -5.85 13.75 14.37
C ASP A 93 -6.06 12.24 14.19
N THR A 94 -5.85 11.72 12.99
CA THR A 94 -5.95 10.29 12.68
C THR A 94 -4.94 9.47 13.49
N VAL A 95 -3.67 9.87 13.51
CA VAL A 95 -2.60 9.17 14.23
C VAL A 95 -2.90 9.13 15.72
N GLN A 96 -3.32 10.25 16.32
CA GLN A 96 -3.67 10.34 17.73
C GLN A 96 -4.90 9.52 18.08
N ARG A 97 -5.98 9.67 17.31
CA ARG A 97 -7.27 9.00 17.55
C ARG A 97 -7.17 7.48 17.50
N TYR A 98 -6.41 6.95 16.53
CA TYR A 98 -6.26 5.51 16.31
C TYR A 98 -4.98 4.94 16.93
N LYS A 99 -4.21 5.76 17.67
CA LYS A 99 -2.97 5.37 18.34
C LYS A 99 -2.01 4.63 17.41
N ILE A 100 -1.82 5.18 16.21
CA ILE A 100 -0.95 4.57 15.20
C ILE A 100 0.51 4.84 15.58
N PRO A 101 1.38 3.83 15.65
CA PRO A 101 2.80 4.03 15.95
C PRO A 101 3.48 4.91 14.90
N CYS A 102 4.09 6.01 15.34
CA CYS A 102 4.69 7.01 14.45
C CYS A 102 5.82 6.45 13.59
N HIS A 103 6.55 5.44 14.08
CA HIS A 103 7.66 4.83 13.34
C HIS A 103 7.22 4.18 12.03
N TYR A 104 5.95 3.75 11.90
CA TYR A 104 5.45 3.19 10.63
C TYR A 104 5.56 4.21 9.48
N PHE A 105 5.36 5.49 9.76
CA PHE A 105 5.44 6.54 8.72
C PHE A 105 6.87 6.83 8.31
N HIS A 106 7.84 6.74 9.23
CA HIS A 106 9.26 6.82 8.90
C HIS A 106 9.71 5.62 8.07
N GLU A 107 9.27 4.39 8.42
CA GLU A 107 9.54 3.19 7.61
C GLU A 107 8.95 3.30 6.19
N MET A 108 7.76 3.93 6.03
CA MET A 108 7.20 4.20 4.70
C MET A 108 8.09 5.14 3.88
N ILE A 109 8.56 6.24 4.49
CA ILE A 109 9.47 7.20 3.84
C ILE A 109 10.77 6.51 3.46
N ASP A 110 11.35 5.71 4.35
CA ASP A 110 12.58 4.96 4.11
C ASP A 110 12.41 3.94 2.98
N GLY A 111 11.25 3.26 2.93
CA GLY A 111 10.92 2.32 1.87
C GLY A 111 10.93 2.98 0.49
N VAL A 112 10.25 4.13 0.38
CA VAL A 112 10.14 4.90 -0.86
C VAL A 112 11.47 5.57 -1.23
N SER A 113 12.31 5.96 -0.25
CA SER A 113 13.64 6.52 -0.50
C SER A 113 14.54 5.55 -1.25
N GLY A 114 14.39 4.25 -1.02
CA GLY A 114 15.13 3.22 -1.74
C GLY A 114 14.80 3.14 -3.25
N ASP A 115 13.67 3.71 -3.67
CA ASP A 115 13.21 3.70 -5.06
C ASP A 115 13.68 4.93 -5.87
N LEU A 116 14.43 5.87 -5.23
CA LEU A 116 15.04 7.01 -5.90
C LEU A 116 16.19 6.64 -6.84
N VAL A 117 16.74 5.46 -6.70
CA VAL A 117 17.85 4.94 -7.51
C VAL A 117 17.45 3.63 -8.18
N PRO A 118 18.06 3.29 -9.32
CA PRO A 118 17.86 1.97 -9.92
C PRO A 118 18.12 0.87 -8.89
N ARG A 119 17.19 -0.08 -8.79
CA ARG A 119 17.22 -1.13 -7.78
C ARG A 119 17.12 -2.51 -8.40
N ARG A 120 17.97 -3.43 -7.91
CA ARG A 120 17.88 -4.84 -8.23
C ARG A 120 17.96 -5.65 -6.94
N ILE A 121 16.88 -6.29 -6.59
CA ILE A 121 16.77 -7.17 -5.43
C ILE A 121 17.57 -8.45 -5.70
N GLN A 122 18.41 -8.88 -4.75
CA GLN A 122 19.23 -10.08 -4.92
C GLN A 122 18.55 -11.33 -4.40
N THR A 123 17.94 -11.25 -3.21
CA THR A 123 17.35 -12.40 -2.51
C THR A 123 15.90 -12.11 -2.10
N PHE A 124 15.15 -13.18 -1.78
CA PHE A 124 13.82 -13.02 -1.23
C PHE A 124 13.83 -12.29 0.13
N ASP A 125 14.85 -12.47 0.96
CA ASP A 125 14.96 -11.73 2.23
C ASP A 125 15.08 -10.21 2.01
N GLU A 126 15.76 -9.77 0.95
CA GLU A 126 15.78 -8.35 0.56
C GLU A 126 14.41 -7.89 0.08
N LEU A 127 13.75 -8.72 -0.74
CA LEU A 127 12.40 -8.44 -1.20
C LEU A 127 11.42 -8.33 -0.04
N TYR A 128 11.49 -9.24 0.93
CA TYR A 128 10.65 -9.21 2.12
C TYR A 128 10.80 -7.89 2.89
N ARG A 129 12.06 -7.47 3.15
CA ARG A 129 12.34 -6.20 3.84
C ARG A 129 11.82 -4.98 3.07
N TYR A 130 11.92 -5.01 1.75
CA TYR A 130 11.32 -3.97 0.91
C TYR A 130 9.78 -3.99 1.02
N CYS A 131 9.14 -5.13 0.82
CA CYS A 131 7.69 -5.29 0.94
C CYS A 131 7.17 -4.88 2.32
N TYR A 132 7.92 -5.18 3.39
CA TYR A 132 7.59 -4.73 4.75
C TYR A 132 7.45 -3.20 4.79
N ARG A 133 8.45 -2.46 4.30
CA ARG A 133 8.49 -1.00 4.35
C ARG A 133 7.42 -0.31 3.49
N VAL A 134 7.17 -0.83 2.29
CA VAL A 134 6.25 -0.17 1.35
C VAL A 134 4.81 -0.67 1.40
N ALA A 135 4.55 -1.82 2.04
CA ALA A 135 3.21 -2.41 2.08
C ALA A 135 2.79 -2.94 3.45
N SER A 136 3.66 -3.66 4.18
CA SER A 136 3.26 -4.20 5.49
C SER A 136 3.01 -3.10 6.50
N VAL A 137 3.87 -2.07 6.60
CA VAL A 137 3.63 -0.92 7.49
C VAL A 137 2.35 -0.16 7.14
N VAL A 138 1.94 -0.18 5.86
CA VAL A 138 0.63 0.33 5.42
C VAL A 138 -0.49 -0.53 5.99
N GLY A 139 -0.38 -1.85 5.87
CA GLY A 139 -1.34 -2.80 6.46
C GLY A 139 -1.45 -2.65 7.98
N LEU A 140 -0.32 -2.55 8.66
CA LEU A 140 -0.24 -2.28 10.10
C LEU A 140 -0.94 -0.97 10.48
N THR A 141 -0.72 0.10 9.74
CA THR A 141 -1.43 1.38 9.93
C THR A 141 -2.94 1.22 9.75
N ILE A 142 -3.36 0.49 8.72
CA ILE A 142 -4.77 0.27 8.39
C ILE A 142 -5.51 -0.48 9.49
N ILE A 143 -4.91 -1.53 10.07
CA ILE A 143 -5.60 -2.30 11.12
C ILE A 143 -5.76 -1.53 12.43
N HIS A 144 -4.92 -0.55 12.72
CA HIS A 144 -5.17 0.38 13.83
C HIS A 144 -6.46 1.18 13.62
N ILE A 145 -6.74 1.61 12.37
CA ILE A 145 -7.99 2.31 12.03
C ILE A 145 -9.18 1.33 12.06
N PHE A 146 -8.99 0.11 11.60
CA PHE A 146 -10.05 -0.91 11.60
C PHE A 146 -10.41 -1.37 13.01
N GLY A 147 -9.43 -1.39 13.93
CA GLY A 147 -9.52 -1.97 15.26
C GLY A 147 -9.27 -3.47 15.24
N PHE A 148 -8.56 -3.97 16.23
CA PHE A 148 -8.27 -5.39 16.42
C PHE A 148 -8.24 -5.75 17.93
N GLU A 149 -8.45 -7.02 18.23
CA GLU A 149 -8.59 -7.50 19.62
C GLU A 149 -7.33 -8.22 20.11
N SER A 150 -6.56 -8.85 19.21
CA SER A 150 -5.34 -9.59 19.54
C SER A 150 -4.10 -8.96 18.88
N PRO A 151 -2.94 -8.92 19.59
CA PRO A 151 -1.65 -8.55 19.00
C PRO A 151 -1.26 -9.39 17.78
N ASP A 152 -1.74 -10.64 17.69
CA ASP A 152 -1.48 -11.53 16.55
C ASP A 152 -1.96 -10.93 15.23
N ALA A 153 -2.93 -10.01 15.29
CA ALA A 153 -3.40 -9.27 14.11
C ALA A 153 -2.28 -8.47 13.44
N LEU A 154 -1.25 -8.03 14.17
CA LEU A 154 -0.13 -7.27 13.62
C LEU A 154 0.72 -8.15 12.69
N GLU A 155 1.13 -9.34 13.14
CA GLU A 155 1.87 -10.28 12.30
C GLU A 155 1.09 -10.69 11.05
N LEU A 156 -0.21 -10.93 11.21
CA LEU A 156 -1.07 -11.31 10.09
C LEU A 156 -1.30 -10.16 9.11
N ALA A 157 -1.36 -8.91 9.59
CA ALA A 157 -1.44 -7.72 8.74
C ALA A 157 -0.14 -7.49 7.97
N GLU A 158 1.01 -7.74 8.58
CA GLU A 158 2.31 -7.73 7.92
C GLU A 158 2.31 -8.70 6.74
N LYS A 159 1.96 -9.97 6.98
CA LYS A 159 1.87 -11.01 5.94
C LYS A 159 0.89 -10.63 4.81
N CYS A 160 -0.26 -10.05 5.17
CA CYS A 160 -1.21 -9.56 4.18
C CYS A 160 -0.63 -8.45 3.31
N GLY A 161 0.13 -7.53 3.90
CA GLY A 161 0.87 -6.49 3.18
C GLY A 161 1.89 -7.07 2.20
N ILE A 162 2.68 -8.07 2.63
CA ILE A 162 3.60 -8.81 1.75
C ILE A 162 2.86 -9.39 0.55
N ALA A 163 1.73 -10.09 0.77
CA ALA A 163 0.93 -10.68 -0.31
C ALA A 163 0.46 -9.65 -1.33
N PHE A 164 0.03 -8.47 -0.86
CA PHE A 164 -0.38 -7.37 -1.72
C PHE A 164 0.77 -6.84 -2.56
N GLN A 165 1.94 -6.64 -1.95
CA GLN A 165 3.09 -6.10 -2.66
C GLN A 165 3.66 -7.10 -3.67
N LEU A 166 3.75 -8.38 -3.34
CA LEU A 166 4.12 -9.42 -4.31
C LEU A 166 3.16 -9.43 -5.50
N THR A 167 1.86 -9.26 -5.27
CA THR A 167 0.86 -9.15 -6.36
C THR A 167 1.09 -7.90 -7.22
N ASN A 168 1.46 -6.75 -6.61
CA ASN A 168 1.81 -5.54 -7.34
C ASN A 168 3.07 -5.74 -8.21
N ILE A 169 4.13 -6.32 -7.63
CA ILE A 169 5.38 -6.60 -8.33
C ILE A 169 5.13 -7.49 -9.55
N LEU A 170 4.34 -8.55 -9.39
CA LEU A 170 3.95 -9.43 -10.51
C LEU A 170 3.18 -8.69 -11.61
N ARG A 171 2.33 -7.74 -11.26
CA ARG A 171 1.56 -6.93 -12.21
C ARG A 171 2.44 -5.94 -12.97
N ASP A 172 3.44 -5.37 -12.31
CA ASP A 172 4.14 -4.18 -12.74
C ASP A 172 5.56 -4.46 -13.31
N VAL A 173 5.93 -5.74 -13.54
CA VAL A 173 7.26 -6.17 -14.05
C VAL A 173 7.75 -5.29 -15.20
N ARG A 174 6.89 -5.01 -16.18
CA ARG A 174 7.22 -4.17 -17.34
C ARG A 174 7.49 -2.72 -16.95
N GLU A 175 6.60 -2.13 -16.13
CA GLU A 175 6.71 -0.73 -15.72
C GLU A 175 7.94 -0.52 -14.84
N ASP A 176 8.20 -1.45 -13.90
CA ASP A 176 9.34 -1.40 -13.01
C ASP A 176 10.66 -1.53 -13.78
N SER A 177 10.74 -2.49 -14.70
CA SER A 177 11.93 -2.67 -15.56
C SER A 177 12.22 -1.43 -16.41
N ALA A 178 11.18 -0.79 -16.96
CA ALA A 178 11.33 0.45 -17.73
C ALA A 178 11.89 1.62 -16.89
N ASN A 179 11.65 1.57 -15.56
CA ASN A 179 12.18 2.54 -14.60
C ASN A 179 13.51 2.10 -13.95
N GLY A 180 14.17 1.06 -14.49
CA GLY A 180 15.43 0.54 -13.96
C GLY A 180 15.29 -0.20 -12.63
N ARG A 181 14.08 -0.67 -12.27
CA ARG A 181 13.79 -1.38 -11.03
C ARG A 181 13.44 -2.83 -11.30
N VAL A 182 14.12 -3.75 -10.62
CA VAL A 182 13.85 -5.19 -10.70
C VAL A 182 13.64 -5.71 -9.28
N TYR A 183 12.38 -5.95 -8.94
CA TYR A 183 11.99 -6.43 -7.61
C TYR A 183 11.93 -7.96 -7.51
N ILE A 184 11.77 -8.68 -8.63
CA ILE A 184 11.89 -10.15 -8.62
C ILE A 184 13.32 -10.52 -8.24
N PRO A 185 13.52 -11.40 -7.23
CA PRO A 185 14.86 -11.75 -6.75
C PRO A 185 15.78 -12.27 -7.85
N ALA A 186 17.01 -11.79 -7.89
CA ALA A 186 18.00 -12.24 -8.87
C ALA A 186 18.31 -13.74 -8.73
N GLU A 187 18.24 -14.28 -7.51
CA GLU A 187 18.38 -15.71 -7.25
C GLU A 187 17.27 -16.53 -7.94
N ASP A 188 16.02 -16.06 -7.92
CA ASP A 188 14.89 -16.75 -8.57
C ASP A 188 14.98 -16.60 -10.09
N ILE A 189 15.32 -15.39 -10.60
CA ILE A 189 15.58 -15.19 -12.04
C ILE A 189 16.65 -16.15 -12.55
N ALA A 190 17.76 -16.29 -11.82
CA ALA A 190 18.85 -17.19 -12.17
C ALA A 190 18.44 -18.67 -12.08
N HIS A 191 17.65 -19.05 -11.06
CA HIS A 191 17.15 -20.41 -10.87
C HIS A 191 16.30 -20.89 -12.07
N PHE A 192 15.42 -20.02 -12.57
CA PHE A 192 14.57 -20.32 -13.72
C PHE A 192 15.27 -20.03 -15.07
N GLY A 193 16.38 -19.32 -15.06
CA GLY A 193 17.07 -18.88 -16.28
C GLY A 193 16.19 -17.97 -17.15
N ALA A 194 15.32 -17.18 -16.52
CA ALA A 194 14.33 -16.34 -17.20
C ALA A 194 14.93 -15.00 -17.64
N ASP A 195 14.42 -14.47 -18.76
CA ASP A 195 14.60 -13.08 -19.16
C ASP A 195 13.31 -12.31 -18.86
N LEU A 196 13.40 -11.22 -18.10
CA LEU A 196 12.24 -10.41 -17.75
C LEU A 196 11.71 -9.56 -18.94
N ALA A 197 12.41 -9.53 -20.05
CA ALA A 197 11.99 -8.85 -21.28
C ALA A 197 11.25 -9.77 -22.27
N GLU A 198 11.29 -11.09 -22.07
CA GLU A 198 10.73 -12.08 -22.96
C GLU A 198 9.64 -12.89 -22.27
N HIS A 199 8.48 -13.02 -22.89
CA HIS A 199 7.38 -13.86 -22.41
C HIS A 199 7.54 -15.29 -22.96
N ASP A 200 8.42 -16.07 -22.35
CA ASP A 200 8.68 -17.47 -22.67
C ASP A 200 8.26 -18.42 -21.53
N ASP A 201 8.44 -19.71 -21.69
CA ASP A 201 8.09 -20.71 -20.68
C ASP A 201 8.87 -20.54 -19.37
N ARG A 202 10.10 -20.01 -19.41
CA ARG A 202 10.93 -19.76 -18.23
C ARG A 202 10.41 -18.57 -17.45
N PHE A 203 10.02 -17.51 -18.14
CA PHE A 203 9.36 -16.34 -17.54
C PHE A 203 8.05 -16.76 -16.87
N VAL A 204 7.23 -17.55 -17.55
CA VAL A 204 5.95 -18.06 -17.01
C VAL A 204 6.20 -18.91 -15.76
N ALA A 205 7.22 -19.80 -15.78
CA ALA A 205 7.57 -20.63 -14.65
C ALA A 205 8.04 -19.78 -13.44
N LEU A 206 8.88 -18.77 -13.68
CA LEU A 206 9.33 -17.82 -12.65
C LEU A 206 8.14 -17.07 -12.03
N LEU A 207 7.27 -16.47 -12.85
CA LEU A 207 6.14 -15.70 -12.33
C LEU A 207 5.11 -16.61 -11.65
N SER A 208 4.98 -17.87 -12.08
CA SER A 208 4.14 -18.86 -11.40
C SER A 208 4.67 -19.19 -10.00
N PHE A 209 5.98 -19.32 -9.85
CA PHE A 209 6.63 -19.52 -8.56
C PHE A 209 6.41 -18.33 -7.62
N GLU A 210 6.61 -17.11 -8.10
CA GLU A 210 6.36 -15.89 -7.33
C GLU A 210 4.88 -15.70 -6.98
N ALA A 211 3.97 -16.09 -7.89
CA ALA A 211 2.53 -16.06 -7.61
C ALA A 211 2.14 -17.06 -6.52
N GLN A 212 2.78 -18.25 -6.48
CA GLN A 212 2.56 -19.21 -5.40
C GLN A 212 3.04 -18.64 -4.07
N ARG A 213 4.21 -18.00 -4.04
CA ARG A 213 4.72 -17.29 -2.85
C ARG A 213 3.71 -16.24 -2.34
N ALA A 214 3.11 -15.44 -3.24
CA ALA A 214 2.06 -14.50 -2.87
C ALA A 214 0.81 -15.21 -2.30
N LEU A 215 0.38 -16.32 -2.88
CA LEU A 215 -0.75 -17.13 -2.40
C LEU A 215 -0.50 -17.67 -0.99
N ASP A 216 0.72 -18.15 -0.71
CA ASP A 216 1.10 -18.67 0.59
C ASP A 216 0.98 -17.58 1.68
N TYR A 217 1.37 -16.33 1.38
CA TYR A 217 1.18 -15.20 2.28
C TYR A 217 -0.30 -14.82 2.46
N TYR A 218 -1.12 -14.89 1.39
CA TYR A 218 -2.57 -14.72 1.53
C TYR A 218 -3.18 -15.77 2.46
N ASP A 219 -2.78 -17.02 2.34
CA ASP A 219 -3.33 -18.11 3.15
C ASP A 219 -2.85 -18.02 4.60
N GLN A 220 -1.59 -17.66 4.83
CA GLN A 220 -1.08 -17.38 6.19
C GLN A 220 -1.79 -16.20 6.86
N SER A 221 -2.14 -15.16 6.12
CA SER A 221 -2.83 -13.97 6.64
C SER A 221 -4.35 -14.15 6.78
N ARG A 222 -4.92 -15.26 6.33
CA ARG A 222 -6.37 -15.50 6.34
C ARG A 222 -7.05 -15.29 7.69
N PRO A 223 -6.45 -15.70 8.84
CA PRO A 223 -7.08 -15.49 10.15
C PRO A 223 -7.24 -14.01 10.55
N LEU A 224 -6.51 -13.08 9.90
CA LEU A 224 -6.60 -11.64 10.17
C LEU A 224 -8.05 -11.14 10.16
N LEU A 225 -8.86 -11.65 9.22
CA LEU A 225 -10.25 -11.22 9.07
C LEU A 225 -11.07 -11.44 10.33
N SER A 226 -10.82 -12.51 11.09
CA SER A 226 -11.52 -12.81 12.34
C SER A 226 -11.04 -11.95 13.51
N LEU A 227 -9.80 -11.45 13.47
CA LEU A 227 -9.19 -10.64 14.54
C LEU A 227 -9.49 -9.15 14.42
N VAL A 228 -9.90 -8.67 13.24
CA VAL A 228 -10.30 -7.29 13.03
C VAL A 228 -11.72 -7.06 13.55
N ALA A 229 -11.98 -5.84 14.06
CA ALA A 229 -13.28 -5.46 14.59
C ALA A 229 -14.41 -5.76 13.58
N PRO A 230 -15.53 -6.37 14.01
CA PRO A 230 -16.59 -6.87 13.12
C PRO A 230 -17.07 -5.84 12.08
N ARG A 231 -17.22 -4.58 12.49
CA ARG A 231 -17.66 -3.49 11.62
C ARG A 231 -16.68 -3.17 10.45
N SER A 232 -15.42 -3.56 10.58
CA SER A 232 -14.37 -3.29 9.58
C SER A 232 -14.07 -4.51 8.70
N ARG A 233 -14.55 -5.71 9.09
CA ARG A 233 -14.36 -6.97 8.34
C ARG A 233 -14.79 -6.88 6.87
N PRO A 234 -15.96 -6.29 6.54
CA PRO A 234 -16.38 -6.17 5.14
C PRO A 234 -15.38 -5.38 4.29
N SER A 235 -14.79 -4.31 4.84
CA SER A 235 -13.78 -3.50 4.15
C SER A 235 -12.48 -4.27 3.92
N LEU A 236 -11.97 -4.97 4.95
CA LEU A 236 -10.78 -5.79 4.83
C LEU A 236 -10.99 -6.95 3.86
N TRP A 237 -12.13 -7.65 3.96
CA TRP A 237 -12.48 -8.73 3.04
C TRP A 237 -12.52 -8.25 1.58
N ALA A 238 -13.18 -7.13 1.33
CA ALA A 238 -13.26 -6.56 -0.02
C ALA A 238 -11.87 -6.20 -0.58
N LEU A 239 -11.00 -5.64 0.26
CA LEU A 239 -9.64 -5.30 -0.13
C LEU A 239 -8.83 -6.56 -0.50
N ILE A 240 -8.85 -7.58 0.35
CA ILE A 240 -8.18 -8.87 0.11
C ILE A 240 -8.72 -9.51 -1.18
N GLU A 241 -10.04 -9.55 -1.35
CA GLU A 241 -10.66 -10.18 -2.52
C GLU A 241 -10.31 -9.46 -3.83
N ILE A 242 -10.26 -8.12 -3.84
CA ILE A 242 -9.82 -7.35 -5.01
C ILE A 242 -8.39 -7.73 -5.42
N TYR A 243 -7.48 -7.86 -4.46
CA TYR A 243 -6.09 -8.22 -4.74
C TYR A 243 -5.93 -9.71 -5.14
N ARG A 244 -6.61 -10.63 -4.47
CA ARG A 244 -6.66 -12.05 -4.89
C ARG A 244 -7.24 -12.19 -6.31
N ARG A 245 -8.25 -11.39 -6.66
CA ARG A 245 -8.81 -11.35 -8.01
C ARG A 245 -7.80 -10.82 -9.02
N LEU A 246 -7.01 -9.81 -8.65
CA LEU A 246 -5.92 -9.31 -9.49
C LEU A 246 -4.89 -10.41 -9.77
N LEU A 247 -4.41 -11.09 -8.73
CA LEU A 247 -3.46 -12.21 -8.87
C LEU A 247 -4.03 -13.33 -9.74
N SER A 248 -5.28 -13.75 -9.51
CA SER A 248 -5.95 -14.74 -10.35
C SER A 248 -6.06 -14.32 -11.82
N ARG A 249 -6.23 -13.03 -12.12
CA ARG A 249 -6.25 -12.53 -13.50
C ARG A 249 -4.86 -12.56 -14.13
N ILE A 250 -3.80 -12.28 -13.37
CA ILE A 250 -2.41 -12.42 -13.82
C ILE A 250 -2.15 -13.88 -14.19
N GLN A 251 -2.50 -14.84 -13.33
CA GLN A 251 -2.35 -16.27 -13.58
C GLN A 251 -3.15 -16.73 -14.84
N ARG A 252 -4.42 -16.31 -14.95
CA ARG A 252 -5.28 -16.66 -16.09
C ARG A 252 -4.84 -16.04 -17.42
N SER A 253 -4.07 -14.95 -17.39
CA SER A 253 -3.46 -14.39 -18.61
C SER A 253 -2.18 -15.13 -19.00
N ASN A 254 -1.86 -16.25 -18.38
CA ASN A 254 -0.56 -16.92 -18.49
C ASN A 254 0.60 -15.96 -18.18
N TYR A 255 0.40 -15.10 -17.18
CA TYR A 255 1.38 -14.09 -16.75
C TYR A 255 1.79 -13.10 -17.86
N ASP A 256 0.93 -12.83 -18.83
CA ASP A 256 1.18 -11.86 -19.90
C ASP A 256 1.07 -10.41 -19.38
N VAL A 257 2.01 -10.05 -18.50
CA VAL A 257 2.13 -8.72 -17.90
C VAL A 257 3.04 -7.80 -18.71
N LEU A 258 3.79 -8.36 -19.67
CA LEU A 258 4.66 -7.59 -20.56
C LEU A 258 3.88 -6.91 -21.68
N ALA A 259 2.85 -7.58 -22.24
CA ALA A 259 2.04 -6.99 -23.31
C ALA A 259 1.08 -5.92 -22.79
N ARG A 260 0.50 -6.12 -21.58
CA ARG A 260 -0.50 -5.20 -21.01
C ARG A 260 -0.55 -5.25 -19.50
N ARG A 261 -0.83 -4.12 -18.88
CA ARG A 261 -1.09 -4.05 -17.44
C ARG A 261 -2.43 -4.69 -17.08
N ILE A 262 -2.40 -5.77 -16.29
CA ILE A 262 -3.59 -6.49 -15.82
C ILE A 262 -4.30 -5.67 -14.75
N ARG A 263 -5.64 -5.61 -14.82
CA ARG A 263 -6.48 -4.85 -13.89
C ARG A 263 -7.75 -5.61 -13.54
N VAL A 264 -8.29 -5.36 -12.34
CA VAL A 264 -9.64 -5.75 -11.97
C VAL A 264 -10.62 -4.70 -12.49
N PRO A 265 -11.62 -5.04 -13.33
CA PRO A 265 -12.60 -4.08 -13.84
C PRO A 265 -13.44 -3.47 -12.72
N THR A 266 -13.93 -2.26 -12.94
CA THR A 266 -14.73 -1.53 -11.94
C THR A 266 -16.01 -2.28 -11.54
N TRP A 267 -16.70 -2.91 -12.50
CA TRP A 267 -17.92 -3.68 -12.21
C TRP A 267 -17.63 -4.89 -11.29
N GLU A 268 -16.47 -5.54 -11.43
CA GLU A 268 -16.06 -6.65 -10.58
C GLU A 268 -15.77 -6.17 -9.15
N LYS A 269 -15.12 -5.01 -8.99
CA LYS A 269 -14.92 -4.37 -7.68
C LYS A 269 -16.25 -4.05 -7.01
N LEU A 270 -17.20 -3.49 -7.76
CA LEU A 270 -18.54 -3.19 -7.25
C LEU A 270 -19.29 -4.48 -6.82
N ALA A 271 -19.16 -5.57 -7.58
CA ALA A 271 -19.72 -6.87 -7.20
C ALA A 271 -19.10 -7.42 -5.91
N ILE A 272 -17.77 -7.25 -5.72
CA ILE A 272 -17.07 -7.62 -4.48
C ILE A 272 -17.60 -6.79 -3.31
N LEU A 273 -17.77 -5.47 -3.46
CA LEU A 273 -18.33 -4.61 -2.43
C LEU A 273 -19.76 -5.02 -2.04
N ALA A 274 -20.61 -5.29 -3.04
CA ALA A 274 -21.96 -5.75 -2.78
C ALA A 274 -21.97 -7.06 -1.99
N ARG A 275 -21.09 -8.02 -2.30
CA ARG A 275 -20.95 -9.27 -1.51
C ARG A 275 -20.46 -9.01 -0.10
N ALA A 276 -19.50 -8.10 0.09
CA ALA A 276 -18.94 -7.78 1.40
C ALA A 276 -19.97 -7.26 2.41
N THR A 277 -21.07 -6.64 1.94
CA THR A 277 -22.17 -6.16 2.81
C THR A 277 -23.05 -7.29 3.36
N PHE A 278 -22.97 -8.49 2.79
CA PHE A 278 -23.74 -9.67 3.18
C PHE A 278 -22.89 -10.78 3.80
N SER A 279 -21.58 -10.56 3.96
CA SER A 279 -20.62 -11.48 4.58
C SER A 279 -20.27 -11.03 5.99
#